data_83d71fe9019b2dee2d4212068390fdae
#
_entry.id   83d71fe9019b2dee2d4212068390fdae
#
_cell.length_a   1.000
_cell.length_b   1.000
_cell.length_c   1.000
_cell.angle_alpha   90.00
_cell.angle_beta   90.00
_cell.angle_gamma   90.00
#
_symmetry.space_group_name_H-M   'P 1'
#
loop_
_entity.id
_entity.type
_entity.pdbx_description
1 polymer ?
#
loop_
_entity_poly.entity_id
_entity_poly.type
_entity_poly.pdbx_seq_one_letter_code
_entity_poly.pdbx_strand_id
1 'polypeptide(L)'
;MVDIQAVKADPAAQLLSPHDSVVLMVDHQPQMFFGTTNADRGEIINATVALAKSAKVFDVPVVLTTVASKTFSGPLLAPLAEQFPDKQPIDRTTMNCWEDQRVVDAVKATGRPKIVLAGLWTEVCISLAALSATDQGYQVYVPTDACGGVSVDAHNNAVLRMTQRGVVPTTWLTTLLEWQRDWGRTETYEPVMDVVMQHAGAYGVGVTYARAMISGH
;
A
#
# COMPACT_ATOMS: atom_id res chain seq x y z
N MET A 1 -13.55 32.51 -13.70
CA MET A 1 -12.55 31.46 -13.38
C MET A 1 -11.19 32.10 -13.57
N VAL A 2 -10.38 32.20 -12.53
CA VAL A 2 -8.98 32.64 -12.66
C VAL A 2 -8.23 31.46 -13.26
N ASP A 3 -7.67 31.63 -14.45
CA ASP A 3 -6.82 30.63 -15.08
C ASP A 3 -5.48 30.58 -14.34
N ILE A 4 -5.38 29.70 -13.35
CA ILE A 4 -4.15 29.50 -12.61
C ILE A 4 -3.28 28.54 -13.44
N GLN A 5 -2.50 29.10 -14.36
CA GLN A 5 -1.41 28.35 -14.98
C GLN A 5 -0.35 28.05 -13.91
N ALA A 6 -0.38 26.84 -13.37
CA ALA A 6 0.67 26.39 -12.49
C ALA A 6 1.98 26.25 -13.27
N VAL A 7 2.98 27.04 -12.91
CA VAL A 7 4.36 26.82 -13.35
C VAL A 7 4.87 25.57 -12.64
N LYS A 8 4.97 24.47 -13.37
CA LYS A 8 5.38 23.17 -12.81
C LYS A 8 6.90 23.05 -12.83
N ALA A 9 7.48 22.74 -11.67
CA ALA A 9 8.86 22.28 -11.55
C ALA A 9 8.89 20.75 -11.52
N ASP A 10 10.06 20.15 -11.79
CA ASP A 10 10.25 18.71 -11.69
C ASP A 10 10.11 18.24 -10.23
N PRO A 11 9.36 17.19 -9.97
CA PRO A 11 9.22 16.64 -8.63
C PRO A 11 10.52 15.96 -8.19
N ALA A 12 10.72 15.86 -6.88
CA ALA A 12 11.82 15.07 -6.31
C ALA A 12 11.72 13.60 -6.77
N ALA A 13 12.85 13.02 -7.16
CA ALA A 13 12.91 11.64 -7.67
C ALA A 13 12.44 10.57 -6.66
N GLN A 14 12.46 10.90 -5.36
CA GLN A 14 11.99 10.03 -4.30
C GLN A 14 10.46 9.98 -4.19
N LEU A 15 9.71 10.95 -4.73
CA LEU A 15 8.25 10.91 -4.66
C LEU A 15 7.69 9.78 -5.54
N LEU A 16 6.67 9.09 -5.04
CA LEU A 16 5.99 8.03 -5.78
C LEU A 16 5.26 8.59 -7.01
N SER A 17 5.28 7.86 -8.09
CA SER A 17 4.49 8.11 -9.28
C SER A 17 3.76 6.83 -9.69
N PRO A 18 2.52 6.91 -10.24
CA PRO A 18 1.85 5.71 -10.75
C PRO A 18 2.64 4.98 -11.83
N HIS A 19 3.49 5.72 -12.56
CA HIS A 19 4.26 5.16 -13.68
C HIS A 19 5.55 4.45 -13.27
N ASP A 20 6.01 4.63 -12.02
CA ASP A 20 7.25 4.04 -11.51
C ASP A 20 7.03 3.09 -10.32
N SER A 21 5.78 2.90 -9.91
CA SER A 21 5.40 2.15 -8.72
C SER A 21 4.76 0.80 -9.06
N VAL A 22 5.03 -0.22 -8.24
CA VAL A 22 4.29 -1.48 -8.13
C VAL A 22 3.90 -1.68 -6.67
N VAL A 23 2.69 -2.18 -6.42
CA VAL A 23 2.25 -2.55 -5.06
C VAL A 23 2.49 -4.04 -4.84
N LEU A 24 3.16 -4.40 -3.75
CA LEU A 24 3.33 -5.78 -3.31
C LEU A 24 2.61 -5.97 -1.97
N MET A 25 1.51 -6.73 -1.99
CA MET A 25 0.70 -7.02 -0.81
C MET A 25 1.00 -8.42 -0.29
N VAL A 26 1.49 -8.50 0.95
CA VAL A 26 2.10 -9.69 1.53
C VAL A 26 1.30 -10.16 2.73
N ASP A 27 0.79 -11.39 2.65
CA ASP A 27 0.26 -12.17 3.77
C ASP A 27 -0.88 -11.49 4.56
N HIS A 28 -1.71 -10.68 3.89
CA HIS A 28 -2.94 -10.19 4.50
C HIS A 28 -3.95 -11.36 4.61
N GLN A 29 -3.75 -12.22 5.60
CA GLN A 29 -4.48 -13.46 5.82
C GLN A 29 -5.09 -13.49 7.23
N PRO A 30 -6.26 -14.17 7.45
CA PRO A 30 -6.97 -14.13 8.73
C PRO A 30 -6.13 -14.52 9.95
N GLN A 31 -5.36 -15.59 9.86
CA GLN A 31 -4.55 -16.07 10.99
C GLN A 31 -3.40 -15.10 11.33
N MET A 32 -2.87 -14.41 10.34
CA MET A 32 -1.87 -13.36 10.56
C MET A 32 -2.47 -12.17 11.30
N PHE A 33 -3.72 -11.80 11.00
CA PHE A 33 -4.45 -10.75 11.73
C PHE A 33 -4.71 -11.12 13.19
N PHE A 34 -4.97 -12.39 13.51
CA PHE A 34 -5.14 -12.81 14.91
C PHE A 34 -3.89 -12.53 15.75
N GLY A 35 -2.71 -12.70 15.18
CA GLY A 35 -1.43 -12.42 15.85
C GLY A 35 -1.06 -10.91 15.87
N THR A 36 -1.82 -10.05 15.21
CA THR A 36 -1.50 -8.62 15.11
C THR A 36 -2.07 -7.85 16.29
N THR A 37 -1.21 -7.09 17.00
CA THR A 37 -1.59 -6.33 18.19
C THR A 37 -0.98 -4.92 18.28
N ASN A 38 -0.24 -4.47 17.26
CA ASN A 38 0.39 -3.14 17.26
C ASN A 38 -0.60 -1.99 17.04
N ALA A 39 -1.74 -2.26 16.40
CA ALA A 39 -2.79 -1.28 16.10
C ALA A 39 -4.15 -1.98 16.01
N ASP A 40 -5.23 -1.22 15.89
CA ASP A 40 -6.55 -1.76 15.63
C ASP A 40 -6.58 -2.51 14.28
N ARG A 41 -7.08 -3.74 14.28
CA ARG A 41 -7.11 -4.59 13.10
C ARG A 41 -8.03 -4.05 12.01
N GLY A 42 -9.13 -3.41 12.40
CA GLY A 42 -10.04 -2.76 11.46
C GLY A 42 -9.38 -1.58 10.75
N GLU A 43 -8.55 -0.81 11.44
CA GLU A 43 -7.76 0.28 10.83
C GLU A 43 -6.74 -0.26 9.83
N ILE A 44 -6.01 -1.33 10.17
CA ILE A 44 -5.07 -1.97 9.24
C ILE A 44 -5.80 -2.51 8.01
N ILE A 45 -6.97 -3.16 8.19
CA ILE A 45 -7.78 -3.66 7.08
C ILE A 45 -8.28 -2.50 6.21
N ASN A 46 -8.76 -1.42 6.84
CA ASN A 46 -9.18 -0.21 6.12
C ASN A 46 -8.05 0.38 5.27
N ALA A 47 -6.87 0.56 5.84
CA ALA A 47 -5.69 1.06 5.13
C ALA A 47 -5.24 0.13 3.98
N THR A 48 -5.30 -1.19 4.21
CA THR A 48 -4.99 -2.20 3.19
C THR A 48 -5.94 -2.11 1.99
N VAL A 49 -7.26 -2.01 2.25
CA VAL A 49 -8.27 -1.88 1.19
C VAL A 49 -8.16 -0.54 0.49
N ALA A 50 -7.90 0.54 1.24
CA ALA A 50 -7.69 1.87 0.69
C ALA A 50 -6.47 1.91 -0.26
N LEU A 51 -5.34 1.29 0.13
CA LEU A 51 -4.17 1.15 -0.73
C LEU A 51 -4.48 0.36 -2.01
N ALA A 52 -5.23 -0.74 -1.90
CA ALA A 52 -5.65 -1.55 -3.03
C ALA A 52 -6.52 -0.75 -4.01
N LYS A 53 -7.52 0.00 -3.50
CA LYS A 53 -8.35 0.90 -4.31
C LYS A 53 -7.52 2.02 -4.94
N SER A 54 -6.59 2.60 -4.20
CA SER A 54 -5.66 3.61 -4.72
C SER A 54 -4.87 3.10 -5.91
N ALA A 55 -4.34 1.88 -5.82
CA ALA A 55 -3.62 1.25 -6.93
C ALA A 55 -4.52 1.08 -8.17
N LYS A 56 -5.79 0.73 -7.99
CA LYS A 56 -6.77 0.60 -9.10
C LYS A 56 -7.08 1.94 -9.76
N VAL A 57 -7.23 3.03 -8.98
CA VAL A 57 -7.50 4.37 -9.52
C VAL A 57 -6.43 4.81 -10.51
N PHE A 58 -5.18 4.43 -10.24
CA PHE A 58 -4.03 4.85 -11.04
C PHE A 58 -3.43 3.77 -11.94
N ASP A 59 -4.10 2.62 -12.11
CA ASP A 59 -3.62 1.46 -12.87
C ASP A 59 -2.21 1.00 -12.46
N VAL A 60 -1.89 1.15 -11.16
CA VAL A 60 -0.62 0.68 -10.61
C VAL A 60 -0.65 -0.84 -10.51
N PRO A 61 0.35 -1.55 -11.06
CA PRO A 61 0.42 -3.00 -10.95
C PRO A 61 0.41 -3.48 -9.50
N VAL A 62 -0.36 -4.54 -9.22
CA VAL A 62 -0.44 -5.16 -7.89
C VAL A 62 -0.06 -6.62 -7.96
N VAL A 63 0.91 -7.02 -7.13
CA VAL A 63 1.29 -8.41 -6.88
C VAL A 63 0.76 -8.82 -5.51
N LEU A 64 0.04 -9.94 -5.46
CA LEU A 64 -0.53 -10.50 -4.24
C LEU A 64 0.24 -11.76 -3.87
N THR A 65 0.62 -11.92 -2.60
CA THR A 65 1.22 -13.16 -2.12
C THR A 65 0.64 -13.57 -0.78
N THR A 66 0.62 -14.87 -0.55
CA THR A 66 0.18 -15.52 0.69
C THR A 66 1.24 -16.50 1.19
N VAL A 67 1.25 -16.79 2.47
CA VAL A 67 2.11 -17.80 3.07
C VAL A 67 1.29 -18.94 3.64
N ALA A 68 1.62 -20.18 3.26
CA ALA A 68 1.03 -21.41 3.81
C ALA A 68 -0.52 -21.35 3.87
N SER A 69 -1.15 -20.91 2.79
CA SER A 69 -2.58 -20.59 2.76
C SER A 69 -3.48 -21.80 3.06
N LYS A 70 -3.04 -23.00 2.72
CA LYS A 70 -3.79 -24.26 2.92
C LYS A 70 -3.56 -24.93 4.28
N THR A 71 -2.58 -24.45 5.05
CA THR A 71 -2.18 -25.13 6.29
C THR A 71 -2.29 -24.26 7.52
N PHE A 72 -1.72 -23.06 7.52
CA PHE A 72 -1.63 -22.21 8.71
C PHE A 72 -2.38 -20.90 8.57
N SER A 73 -2.10 -20.12 7.52
CA SER A 73 -2.48 -18.69 7.49
C SER A 73 -3.87 -18.44 6.92
N GLY A 74 -4.46 -19.42 6.23
CA GLY A 74 -5.75 -19.26 5.57
C GLY A 74 -5.67 -18.53 4.22
N PRO A 75 -6.79 -18.28 3.55
CA PRO A 75 -6.85 -17.59 2.27
C PRO A 75 -6.50 -16.10 2.42
N LEU A 76 -6.33 -15.41 1.30
CA LEU A 76 -6.26 -13.95 1.30
C LEU A 76 -7.52 -13.37 1.95
N LEU A 77 -7.36 -12.31 2.73
CA LEU A 77 -8.46 -11.63 3.42
C LEU A 77 -9.53 -11.17 2.41
N ALA A 78 -10.80 -11.52 2.68
CA ALA A 78 -11.90 -11.28 1.74
C ALA A 78 -12.00 -9.82 1.24
N PRO A 79 -11.99 -8.77 2.10
CA PRO A 79 -12.05 -7.39 1.63
C PRO A 79 -10.93 -6.99 0.66
N LEU A 80 -9.75 -7.62 0.77
CA LEU A 80 -8.65 -7.41 -0.18
C LEU A 80 -8.85 -8.24 -1.47
N ALA A 81 -9.26 -9.50 -1.34
CA ALA A 81 -9.50 -10.38 -2.48
C ALA A 81 -10.59 -9.82 -3.42
N GLU A 82 -11.63 -9.21 -2.86
CA GLU A 82 -12.71 -8.56 -3.60
C GLU A 82 -12.25 -7.39 -4.47
N GLN A 83 -11.09 -6.77 -4.13
CA GLN A 83 -10.53 -5.71 -4.98
C GLN A 83 -9.91 -6.28 -6.27
N PHE A 84 -9.53 -7.56 -6.28
CA PHE A 84 -8.83 -8.22 -7.38
C PHE A 84 -9.40 -9.61 -7.67
N PRO A 85 -10.67 -9.73 -8.08
CA PRO A 85 -11.35 -11.03 -8.22
C PRO A 85 -10.69 -11.96 -9.25
N ASP A 86 -10.00 -11.38 -10.23
CA ASP A 86 -9.34 -12.14 -11.31
C ASP A 86 -7.86 -12.47 -10.99
N LYS A 87 -7.33 -12.02 -9.84
CA LYS A 87 -5.94 -12.28 -9.44
C LYS A 87 -5.85 -13.45 -8.47
N GLN A 88 -4.93 -14.35 -8.76
CA GLN A 88 -4.57 -15.42 -7.81
C GLN A 88 -3.29 -15.02 -7.06
N PRO A 89 -3.29 -15.05 -5.71
CA PRO A 89 -2.08 -14.83 -4.92
C PRO A 89 -1.01 -15.88 -5.21
N ILE A 90 0.25 -15.49 -5.19
CA ILE A 90 1.37 -16.42 -5.20
C ILE A 90 1.50 -17.01 -3.79
N ASP A 91 1.05 -18.25 -3.60
CA ASP A 91 1.16 -18.96 -2.32
C ASP A 91 2.56 -19.58 -2.18
N ARG A 92 3.20 -19.37 -1.04
CA ARG A 92 4.58 -19.77 -0.75
C ARG A 92 4.71 -20.32 0.68
N THR A 93 5.89 -20.85 1.00
CA THR A 93 6.25 -21.31 2.35
C THR A 93 7.36 -20.47 2.97
N THR A 94 8.12 -19.71 2.18
CA THR A 94 9.16 -18.81 2.68
C THR A 94 8.55 -17.63 3.43
N MET A 95 9.09 -17.26 4.58
CA MET A 95 8.67 -16.05 5.30
C MET A 95 9.01 -14.78 4.51
N ASN A 96 10.22 -14.74 3.97
CA ASN A 96 10.65 -13.71 3.06
C ASN A 96 10.10 -14.00 1.64
N CYS A 97 9.12 -13.24 1.21
CA CYS A 97 8.55 -13.44 -0.13
C CYS A 97 9.56 -13.14 -1.25
N TRP A 98 10.62 -12.39 -0.97
CA TRP A 98 11.71 -12.10 -1.93
C TRP A 98 12.64 -13.31 -2.15
N GLU A 99 12.52 -14.37 -1.36
CA GLU A 99 13.19 -15.67 -1.56
C GLU A 99 12.37 -16.64 -2.42
N ASP A 100 11.17 -16.24 -2.87
CA ASP A 100 10.41 -16.98 -3.87
C ASP A 100 10.58 -16.32 -5.24
N GLN A 101 11.21 -17.04 -6.18
CA GLN A 101 11.52 -16.50 -7.50
C GLN A 101 10.28 -16.03 -8.27
N ARG A 102 9.12 -16.65 -8.05
CA ARG A 102 7.85 -16.27 -8.71
C ARG A 102 7.40 -14.87 -8.30
N VAL A 103 7.62 -14.47 -7.03
CA VAL A 103 7.31 -13.13 -6.54
C VAL A 103 8.28 -12.11 -7.16
N VAL A 104 9.57 -12.41 -7.14
CA VAL A 104 10.61 -11.57 -7.75
C VAL A 104 10.33 -11.35 -9.24
N ASP A 105 10.02 -12.42 -9.97
CA ASP A 105 9.72 -12.35 -11.41
C ASP A 105 8.44 -11.55 -11.69
N ALA A 106 7.39 -11.71 -10.85
CA ALA A 106 6.16 -10.95 -11.00
C ALA A 106 6.39 -9.44 -10.80
N VAL A 107 7.23 -9.05 -9.83
CA VAL A 107 7.60 -7.65 -9.62
C VAL A 107 8.47 -7.15 -10.77
N LYS A 108 9.49 -7.89 -11.17
CA LYS A 108 10.37 -7.53 -12.30
C LYS A 108 9.61 -7.35 -13.62
N ALA A 109 8.61 -8.19 -13.88
CA ALA A 109 7.80 -8.12 -15.09
C ALA A 109 7.03 -6.80 -15.22
N THR A 110 6.81 -6.07 -14.11
CA THR A 110 6.17 -4.74 -14.15
C THR A 110 7.08 -3.65 -14.71
N GLY A 111 8.41 -3.85 -14.68
CA GLY A 111 9.40 -2.85 -15.05
C GLY A 111 9.48 -1.64 -14.10
N ARG A 112 8.85 -1.71 -12.93
CA ARG A 112 8.74 -0.58 -11.98
C ARG A 112 9.87 -0.61 -10.96
N PRO A 113 10.64 0.48 -10.79
CA PRO A 113 11.75 0.55 -9.84
C PRO A 113 11.35 0.81 -8.39
N LYS A 114 10.11 1.25 -8.12
CA LYS A 114 9.60 1.57 -6.79
C LYS A 114 8.56 0.53 -6.35
N ILE A 115 8.77 -0.03 -5.16
CA ILE A 115 7.86 -1.00 -4.56
C ILE A 115 7.13 -0.35 -3.38
N VAL A 116 5.81 -0.29 -3.43
CA VAL A 116 4.96 0.01 -2.27
C VAL A 116 4.61 -1.33 -1.63
N LEU A 117 5.23 -1.63 -0.48
CA LEU A 117 5.18 -2.92 0.19
C LEU A 117 4.33 -2.84 1.47
N ALA A 118 3.25 -3.60 1.54
CA ALA A 118 2.37 -3.66 2.71
C ALA A 118 2.03 -5.11 3.09
N GLY A 119 1.78 -5.37 4.37
CA GLY A 119 1.39 -6.72 4.80
C GLY A 119 1.69 -7.08 6.25
N LEU A 120 1.65 -8.37 6.51
CA LEU A 120 1.76 -8.98 7.84
C LEU A 120 2.85 -10.08 7.85
N TRP A 121 3.72 -10.17 8.86
CA TRP A 121 3.90 -9.19 9.94
C TRP A 121 5.04 -8.26 9.59
N THR A 122 4.97 -7.01 10.08
CA THR A 122 5.95 -5.96 9.79
C THR A 122 7.37 -6.39 10.07
N GLU A 123 7.60 -7.04 11.23
CA GLU A 123 8.92 -7.46 11.72
C GLU A 123 9.47 -8.71 11.03
N VAL A 124 8.64 -9.46 10.29
CA VAL A 124 9.05 -10.67 9.59
C VAL A 124 8.89 -10.49 8.08
N CYS A 125 7.73 -10.84 7.52
CA CYS A 125 7.55 -10.92 6.06
C CYS A 125 7.83 -9.57 5.36
N ILE A 126 7.43 -8.45 5.98
CA ILE A 126 7.64 -7.13 5.39
C ILE A 126 9.10 -6.69 5.53
N SER A 127 9.66 -6.74 6.74
CA SER A 127 11.05 -6.33 6.97
C SER A 127 12.05 -7.14 6.13
N LEU A 128 11.88 -8.46 6.05
CA LEU A 128 12.78 -9.32 5.27
C LEU A 128 12.69 -9.02 3.77
N ALA A 129 11.48 -8.88 3.24
CA ALA A 129 11.27 -8.57 1.82
C ALA A 129 11.78 -7.16 1.47
N ALA A 130 11.50 -6.16 2.33
CA ALA A 130 11.96 -4.79 2.12
C ALA A 130 13.48 -4.70 2.02
N LEU A 131 14.19 -5.33 2.96
CA LEU A 131 15.65 -5.35 2.96
C LEU A 131 16.22 -6.05 1.73
N SER A 132 15.66 -7.20 1.37
CA SER A 132 16.12 -7.96 0.20
C SER A 132 15.88 -7.22 -1.11
N ALA A 133 14.72 -6.57 -1.27
CA ALA A 133 14.42 -5.77 -2.44
C ALA A 133 15.33 -4.54 -2.54
N THR A 134 15.60 -3.87 -1.41
CA THR A 134 16.53 -2.72 -1.34
C THR A 134 17.95 -3.13 -1.75
N ASP A 135 18.43 -4.28 -1.28
CA ASP A 135 19.76 -4.79 -1.67
C ASP A 135 19.85 -5.14 -3.17
N GLN A 136 18.72 -5.38 -3.84
CA GLN A 136 18.64 -5.56 -5.29
C GLN A 136 18.40 -4.25 -6.07
N GLY A 137 18.46 -3.09 -5.41
CA GLY A 137 18.40 -1.78 -6.03
C GLY A 137 16.99 -1.19 -6.20
N TYR A 138 15.94 -1.81 -5.65
CA TYR A 138 14.62 -1.21 -5.62
C TYR A 138 14.53 -0.10 -4.58
N GLN A 139 13.76 0.94 -4.87
CA GLN A 139 13.31 1.89 -3.86
C GLN A 139 12.03 1.34 -3.20
N VAL A 140 12.08 1.07 -1.90
CA VAL A 140 10.98 0.44 -1.18
C VAL A 140 10.29 1.45 -0.26
N TYR A 141 8.97 1.54 -0.36
CA TYR A 141 8.08 2.37 0.44
C TYR A 141 7.14 1.46 1.22
N VAL A 142 7.01 1.69 2.52
CA VAL A 142 6.17 0.87 3.39
C VAL A 142 5.07 1.73 4.01
N PRO A 143 3.82 1.62 3.54
CA PRO A 143 2.66 2.19 4.23
C PRO A 143 2.47 1.45 5.55
N THR A 144 2.97 2.03 6.64
CA THR A 144 3.03 1.37 7.95
C THR A 144 1.64 1.16 8.57
N ASP A 145 0.66 1.96 8.17
CA ASP A 145 -0.75 1.82 8.55
C ASP A 145 -1.46 0.64 7.85
N ALA A 146 -0.92 0.16 6.71
CA ALA A 146 -1.35 -1.07 6.03
C ALA A 146 -0.49 -2.29 6.41
N CYS A 147 0.31 -2.18 7.49
CA CYS A 147 1.16 -3.22 8.04
C CYS A 147 0.79 -3.51 9.49
N GLY A 148 0.89 -4.77 9.90
CA GLY A 148 0.62 -5.18 11.27
C GLY A 148 1.75 -6.03 11.84
N GLY A 149 1.99 -5.91 13.15
CA GLY A 149 3.01 -6.65 13.88
C GLY A 149 2.48 -7.30 15.13
N VAL A 150 3.23 -8.24 15.70
CA VAL A 150 2.80 -9.00 16.90
C VAL A 150 2.83 -8.15 18.18
N SER A 151 3.48 -7.01 18.16
CA SER A 151 3.47 -6.01 19.23
C SER A 151 3.86 -4.64 18.68
N VAL A 152 3.59 -3.58 19.46
CA VAL A 152 4.02 -2.22 19.14
C VAL A 152 5.54 -2.14 18.98
N ASP A 153 6.29 -2.77 19.90
CA ASP A 153 7.75 -2.76 19.86
C ASP A 153 8.29 -3.52 18.63
N ALA A 154 7.72 -4.67 18.30
CA ALA A 154 8.13 -5.44 17.13
C ALA A 154 7.92 -4.65 15.85
N HIS A 155 6.75 -4.04 15.68
CA HIS A 155 6.42 -3.18 14.55
C HIS A 155 7.39 -1.98 14.46
N ASN A 156 7.54 -1.21 15.54
CA ASN A 156 8.36 0.00 15.54
C ASN A 156 9.84 -0.31 15.29
N ASN A 157 10.39 -1.37 15.89
CA ASN A 157 11.76 -1.81 15.66
C ASN A 157 11.98 -2.26 14.21
N ALA A 158 11.00 -2.92 13.60
CA ALA A 158 11.07 -3.29 12.19
C ALA A 158 11.07 -2.06 11.27
N VAL A 159 10.20 -1.08 11.52
CA VAL A 159 10.17 0.19 10.77
C VAL A 159 11.50 0.93 10.92
N LEU A 160 12.03 1.03 12.14
CA LEU A 160 13.34 1.65 12.39
C LEU A 160 14.46 0.93 11.62
N ARG A 161 14.52 -0.40 11.69
CA ARG A 161 15.51 -1.21 10.97
C ARG A 161 15.44 -1.01 9.46
N MET A 162 14.24 -1.00 8.89
CA MET A 162 14.01 -0.75 7.47
C MET A 162 14.47 0.66 7.07
N THR A 163 14.12 1.68 7.86
CA THR A 163 14.51 3.07 7.61
C THR A 163 16.03 3.26 7.60
N GLN A 164 16.76 2.61 8.52
CA GLN A 164 18.23 2.63 8.54
C GLN A 164 18.88 2.04 7.27
N ARG A 165 18.13 1.28 6.49
CA ARG A 165 18.57 0.68 5.22
C ARG A 165 18.00 1.40 3.99
N GLY A 166 17.39 2.59 4.19
CA GLY A 166 16.89 3.42 3.11
C GLY A 166 15.46 3.11 2.65
N VAL A 167 14.76 2.20 3.34
CA VAL A 167 13.32 1.99 3.11
C VAL A 167 12.54 3.21 3.63
N VAL A 168 11.59 3.69 2.87
CA VAL A 168 10.82 4.90 3.19
C VAL A 168 9.48 4.52 3.85
N PRO A 169 9.29 4.81 5.16
CA PRO A 169 7.99 4.65 5.78
C PRO A 169 7.02 5.71 5.25
N THR A 170 5.79 5.30 4.98
CA THR A 170 4.71 6.17 4.49
C THR A 170 3.36 5.73 5.04
N THR A 171 2.26 6.25 4.52
CA THR A 171 0.89 5.80 4.78
C THR A 171 0.16 5.52 3.47
N TRP A 172 -0.96 4.80 3.53
CA TRP A 172 -1.78 4.60 2.34
C TRP A 172 -2.26 5.93 1.74
N LEU A 173 -2.64 6.89 2.62
CA LEU A 173 -3.12 8.20 2.18
C LEU A 173 -2.01 9.04 1.54
N THR A 174 -0.80 9.04 2.11
CA THR A 174 0.37 9.69 1.51
C THR A 174 0.64 9.09 0.13
N THR A 175 0.62 7.76 0.00
CA THR A 175 0.81 7.05 -1.27
C THR A 175 -0.23 7.47 -2.31
N LEU A 176 -1.52 7.49 -1.95
CA LEU A 176 -2.61 7.94 -2.81
C LEU A 176 -2.36 9.37 -3.31
N LEU A 177 -2.01 10.28 -2.39
CA LEU A 177 -1.86 11.71 -2.71
C LEU A 177 -0.53 12.01 -3.43
N GLU A 178 0.51 11.23 -3.24
CA GLU A 178 1.71 11.29 -4.07
C GLU A 178 1.43 10.85 -5.52
N TRP A 179 0.56 9.87 -5.73
CA TRP A 179 0.13 9.47 -7.07
C TRP A 179 -0.80 10.51 -7.70
N GLN A 180 -1.73 11.11 -6.96
CA GLN A 180 -2.57 12.23 -7.46
C GLN A 180 -1.74 13.48 -7.71
N ARG A 181 -0.96 13.91 -6.76
CA ARG A 181 0.01 15.01 -6.74
C ARG A 181 -0.50 16.40 -7.16
N ASP A 182 -1.54 16.48 -7.95
CA ASP A 182 -2.06 17.73 -8.48
C ASP A 182 -3.59 17.65 -8.59
N TRP A 183 -4.28 18.53 -7.91
CA TRP A 183 -5.75 18.60 -7.96
C TRP A 183 -6.27 19.05 -9.34
N GLY A 184 -5.41 19.61 -10.20
CA GLY A 184 -5.70 19.87 -11.59
C GLY A 184 -5.76 18.63 -12.49
N ARG A 185 -5.40 17.44 -11.98
CA ARG A 185 -5.62 16.15 -12.68
C ARG A 185 -7.07 15.72 -12.49
N THR A 186 -7.93 16.23 -13.35
CA THR A 186 -9.38 16.05 -13.26
C THR A 186 -9.83 14.62 -13.56
N GLU A 187 -9.07 13.88 -14.36
CA GLU A 187 -9.35 12.50 -14.76
C GLU A 187 -9.35 11.52 -13.58
N THR A 188 -8.54 11.78 -12.55
CA THR A 188 -8.45 10.93 -11.36
C THR A 188 -9.05 11.58 -10.11
N TYR A 189 -9.46 12.85 -10.18
CA TYR A 189 -9.93 13.62 -9.02
C TYR A 189 -11.11 12.94 -8.32
N GLU A 190 -12.19 12.63 -9.05
CA GLU A 190 -13.38 12.03 -8.44
C GLU A 190 -13.10 10.63 -7.88
N PRO A 191 -12.45 9.70 -8.60
CA PRO A 191 -12.07 8.41 -8.02
C PRO A 191 -11.19 8.52 -6.77
N VAL A 192 -10.26 9.49 -6.72
CA VAL A 192 -9.43 9.75 -5.53
C VAL A 192 -10.28 10.23 -4.37
N MET A 193 -11.20 11.19 -4.60
CA MET A 193 -12.11 11.68 -3.56
C MET A 193 -13.03 10.58 -3.03
N ASP A 194 -13.47 9.66 -3.87
CA ASP A 194 -14.28 8.50 -3.45
C ASP A 194 -13.50 7.60 -2.48
N VAL A 195 -12.22 7.33 -2.76
CA VAL A 195 -11.36 6.58 -1.83
C VAL A 195 -11.16 7.35 -0.52
N VAL A 196 -10.92 8.66 -0.60
CA VAL A 196 -10.75 9.53 0.58
C VAL A 196 -12.02 9.53 1.45
N MET A 197 -13.20 9.73 0.88
CA MET A 197 -14.46 9.75 1.63
C MET A 197 -14.75 8.41 2.31
N GLN A 198 -14.39 7.29 1.69
CA GLN A 198 -14.64 5.96 2.24
C GLN A 198 -13.64 5.54 3.32
N HIS A 199 -12.40 5.99 3.24
CA HIS A 199 -11.31 5.40 4.02
C HIS A 199 -10.50 6.38 4.88
N ALA A 200 -10.56 7.71 4.61
CA ALA A 200 -9.67 8.67 5.27
C ALA A 200 -10.26 9.30 6.56
N GLY A 201 -11.23 8.65 7.20
CA GLY A 201 -11.75 9.07 8.50
C GLY A 201 -12.20 10.54 8.51
N ALA A 202 -11.63 11.36 9.40
CA ALA A 202 -12.00 12.78 9.55
C ALA A 202 -11.79 13.60 8.26
N TYR A 203 -10.76 13.29 7.46
CA TYR A 203 -10.56 13.96 6.17
C TYR A 203 -11.70 13.62 5.19
N GLY A 204 -12.10 12.35 5.11
CA GLY A 204 -13.24 11.92 4.29
C GLY A 204 -14.55 12.59 4.70
N VAL A 205 -14.80 12.68 6.02
CA VAL A 205 -15.97 13.43 6.57
C VAL A 205 -15.90 14.89 6.15
N GLY A 206 -14.75 15.55 6.27
CA GLY A 206 -14.56 16.94 5.86
C GLY A 206 -14.87 17.17 4.38
N VAL A 207 -14.42 16.28 3.49
CA VAL A 207 -14.73 16.33 2.05
C VAL A 207 -16.24 16.18 1.81
N THR A 208 -16.89 15.24 2.49
CA THR A 208 -18.35 15.01 2.37
C THR A 208 -19.14 16.27 2.73
N TYR A 209 -18.81 16.91 3.86
CA TYR A 209 -19.47 18.15 4.28
C TYR A 209 -19.19 19.33 3.35
N ALA A 210 -17.95 19.49 2.90
CA ALA A 210 -17.60 20.55 1.95
C ALA A 210 -18.41 20.42 0.64
N ARG A 211 -18.57 19.21 0.12
CA ARG A 211 -19.40 18.94 -1.08
C ARG A 211 -20.88 19.26 -0.83
N ALA A 212 -21.41 18.82 0.31
CA ALA A 212 -22.80 19.11 0.65
C ALA A 212 -23.08 20.62 0.77
N MET A 213 -22.15 21.40 1.34
CA MET A 213 -22.26 22.85 1.45
C MET A 213 -22.22 23.57 0.11
N ILE A 214 -21.37 23.10 -0.82
CA ILE A 214 -21.23 23.69 -2.16
C ILE A 214 -22.42 23.33 -3.05
N SER A 215 -22.95 22.11 -2.94
CA SER A 215 -24.08 21.61 -3.74
C SER A 215 -25.44 22.12 -3.25
N GLY A 216 -25.50 22.69 -2.06
CA GLY A 216 -26.74 23.20 -1.43
C GLY A 216 -27.09 24.65 -1.80
N HIS A 217 -26.42 25.22 -2.80
CA HIS A 217 -26.70 26.56 -3.34
C HIS A 217 -27.15 26.55 -4.79
#